data_a31623b1205d52c9672bce2e552769e5
#
_entry.id   a31623b1205d52c9672bce2e552769e5
#
_cell.length_a   1.000
_cell.length_b   1.000
_cell.length_c   1.000
_cell.angle_alpha   90.00
_cell.angle_beta   90.00
_cell.angle_gamma   90.00
#
_symmetry.space_group_name_H-M   'P 1'
#
loop_
_entity.id
_entity.type
_entity.pdbx_description
1 polymer ?
#
loop_
_entity_poly.entity_id
_entity_poly.type
_entity_poly.pdbx_seq_one_letter_code
_entity_poly.pdbx_strand_id
1 'polypeptide(L)'
;PIPRREDWNREGVMSELLPFVENTFSLDVLDPLALIRETGTFYEYPMCDRDPVEQWTFDQVTLLGDAAHPMYPVGSNGASQAILDARCLADRLADCNNDASAALRAYEAERLPATSEIVRQNRGGGPERVIDLVNQRAPAGFDRLEDIAGHEELEAVVRGYQKTAGFDKASVNR
;
A
#
# COMPACT_ATOMS: atom_id res chain seq x y z
N PRO A 1 0.74 -21.25 7.34
CA PRO A 1 0.40 -21.02 8.75
C PRO A 1 0.46 -19.52 8.99
N ILE A 2 -0.61 -18.98 9.57
CA ILE A 2 -0.64 -17.57 9.98
C ILE A 2 0.45 -17.39 11.03
N PRO A 3 1.33 -16.37 10.93
CA PRO A 3 2.29 -16.08 11.97
C PRO A 3 1.56 -15.94 13.30
N ARG A 4 2.00 -16.66 14.33
CA ARG A 4 1.35 -16.63 15.65
C ARG A 4 1.48 -15.28 16.34
N ARG A 5 2.40 -14.41 15.84
CA ARG A 5 2.68 -13.09 16.37
C ARG A 5 3.39 -12.28 15.27
N GLU A 6 3.06 -11.01 15.15
CA GLU A 6 3.82 -10.05 14.33
C GLU A 6 5.21 -9.91 14.92
N ASP A 7 6.22 -10.29 14.16
CA ASP A 7 7.63 -10.18 14.54
C ASP A 7 8.36 -9.35 13.48
N TRP A 8 8.65 -8.12 13.84
CA TRP A 8 9.33 -7.16 12.97
C TRP A 8 10.86 -7.28 12.97
N ASN A 9 11.41 -8.18 13.79
CA ASN A 9 12.84 -8.43 13.91
C ASN A 9 13.22 -9.86 13.52
N ARG A 10 12.33 -10.59 12.86
CA ARG A 10 12.60 -11.95 12.44
C ARG A 10 13.67 -11.95 11.35
N GLU A 11 14.82 -12.57 11.65
CA GLU A 11 15.82 -12.81 10.62
C GLU A 11 15.34 -13.87 9.65
N GLY A 12 15.57 -13.60 8.36
CA GLY A 12 15.24 -14.52 7.28
C GLY A 12 16.20 -15.72 7.25
N VAL A 13 15.70 -16.83 6.71
CA VAL A 13 16.44 -18.09 6.62
C VAL A 13 16.89 -18.31 5.19
N MET A 14 18.20 -18.23 4.94
CA MET A 14 18.79 -18.35 3.60
C MET A 14 18.38 -19.64 2.88
N SER A 15 18.33 -20.75 3.61
CA SER A 15 17.94 -22.06 3.05
C SER A 15 16.46 -22.15 2.66
N GLU A 16 15.60 -21.26 3.13
CA GLU A 16 14.21 -21.14 2.71
C GLU A 16 14.07 -20.22 1.49
N LEU A 17 14.85 -19.13 1.45
CA LEU A 17 14.76 -18.13 0.40
C LEU A 17 15.38 -18.58 -0.92
N LEU A 18 16.60 -19.18 -0.90
CA LEU A 18 17.32 -19.54 -2.11
C LEU A 18 16.55 -20.46 -3.05
N PRO A 19 15.91 -21.56 -2.61
CA PRO A 19 15.14 -22.43 -3.49
C PRO A 19 13.93 -21.72 -4.13
N PHE A 20 13.31 -20.78 -3.42
CA PHE A 20 12.20 -19.98 -3.96
C PHE A 20 12.70 -19.08 -5.09
N VAL A 21 13.82 -18.38 -4.88
CA VAL A 21 14.39 -17.46 -5.89
C VAL A 21 14.87 -18.23 -7.13
N GLU A 22 15.58 -19.34 -6.93
CA GLU A 22 16.07 -20.20 -8.02
C GLU A 22 14.95 -20.70 -8.93
N ASN A 23 13.80 -21.05 -8.36
CA ASN A 23 12.66 -21.55 -9.11
C ASN A 23 11.75 -20.46 -9.69
N THR A 24 11.88 -19.23 -9.21
CA THR A 24 10.93 -18.13 -9.56
C THR A 24 11.55 -17.11 -10.50
N PHE A 25 12.85 -16.81 -10.33
CA PHE A 25 13.48 -15.69 -11.02
C PHE A 25 14.63 -16.16 -11.92
N SER A 26 14.53 -15.79 -13.21
CA SER A 26 15.61 -15.91 -14.19
C SER A 26 15.74 -14.57 -14.90
N LEU A 27 16.87 -13.88 -14.69
CA LEU A 27 17.11 -12.54 -15.23
C LEU A 27 18.43 -12.55 -16.01
N ASP A 28 18.41 -12.05 -17.24
CA ASP A 28 19.59 -12.03 -18.11
C ASP A 28 20.64 -10.97 -17.67
N VAL A 29 20.19 -9.95 -16.97
CA VAL A 29 21.02 -8.77 -16.60
C VAL A 29 21.54 -8.80 -15.17
N LEU A 30 21.06 -9.70 -14.34
CA LEU A 30 21.38 -9.80 -12.92
C LEU A 30 21.27 -11.27 -12.47
N ASP A 31 22.24 -11.76 -11.69
CA ASP A 31 22.11 -13.02 -10.99
C ASP A 31 21.47 -12.80 -9.60
N PRO A 32 20.16 -13.11 -9.43
CA PRO A 32 19.48 -12.91 -8.17
C PRO A 32 20.03 -13.78 -7.04
N LEU A 33 20.53 -14.98 -7.35
CA LEU A 33 21.10 -15.89 -6.36
C LEU A 33 22.42 -15.39 -5.81
N ALA A 34 23.29 -14.84 -6.70
CA ALA A 34 24.54 -14.22 -6.28
C ALA A 34 24.26 -13.02 -5.37
N LEU A 35 23.34 -12.14 -5.76
CA LEU A 35 22.94 -10.98 -4.98
C LEU A 35 22.48 -11.37 -3.57
N ILE A 36 21.62 -12.39 -3.47
CA ILE A 36 21.10 -12.85 -2.18
C ILE A 36 22.20 -13.50 -1.34
N ARG A 37 23.06 -14.32 -1.94
CA ARG A 37 24.17 -14.96 -1.20
C ARG A 37 25.17 -13.96 -0.64
N GLU A 38 25.39 -12.85 -1.33
CA GLU A 38 26.25 -11.76 -0.87
C GLU A 38 25.59 -10.85 0.17
N THR A 39 24.26 -10.96 0.35
CA THR A 39 23.54 -10.26 1.41
C THR A 39 23.83 -10.95 2.75
N GLY A 40 24.34 -10.21 3.73
CA GLY A 40 24.66 -10.76 5.04
C GLY A 40 23.40 -11.16 5.82
N THR A 41 22.82 -10.22 6.55
CA THR A 41 21.58 -10.42 7.28
C THR A 41 20.42 -9.80 6.51
N PHE A 42 19.29 -10.50 6.44
CA PHE A 42 18.03 -9.98 5.92
C PHE A 42 16.89 -10.34 6.85
N TYR A 43 15.76 -9.65 6.73
CA TYR A 43 14.62 -9.78 7.64
C TYR A 43 13.36 -10.14 6.89
N GLU A 44 12.51 -10.95 7.53
CA GLU A 44 11.20 -11.31 7.07
C GLU A 44 10.15 -10.45 7.77
N TYR A 45 9.55 -9.54 7.04
CA TYR A 45 8.51 -8.66 7.58
C TYR A 45 7.11 -9.22 7.30
N PRO A 46 6.20 -9.18 8.30
CA PRO A 46 4.83 -9.59 8.07
C PRO A 46 4.12 -8.61 7.13
N MET A 47 3.52 -9.15 6.06
CA MET A 47 2.61 -8.40 5.19
C MET A 47 1.24 -8.36 5.87
N CYS A 48 0.98 -7.35 6.66
CA CYS A 48 -0.27 -7.22 7.40
C CYS A 48 -0.91 -5.84 7.22
N ASP A 49 -2.22 -5.82 7.30
CA ASP A 49 -3.04 -4.64 7.45
C ASP A 49 -3.99 -4.82 8.63
N ARG A 50 -4.86 -3.85 8.86
CA ARG A 50 -5.94 -3.94 9.84
C ARG A 50 -7.27 -3.56 9.18
N ASP A 51 -8.35 -4.13 9.70
CA ASP A 51 -9.68 -3.62 9.35
C ASP A 51 -9.80 -2.15 9.77
N PRO A 52 -10.38 -1.30 8.92
CA PRO A 52 -10.66 0.06 9.32
C PRO A 52 -11.47 0.10 10.60
N VAL A 53 -11.00 0.87 11.56
CA VAL A 53 -11.72 1.10 12.82
C VAL A 53 -12.81 2.13 12.62
N GLU A 54 -13.82 2.13 13.49
CA GLU A 54 -14.95 3.05 13.39
C GLU A 54 -14.65 4.47 13.91
N GLN A 55 -13.56 4.60 14.71
CA GLN A 55 -13.21 5.85 15.39
C GLN A 55 -11.70 5.94 15.61
N TRP A 56 -11.13 7.14 15.39
CA TRP A 56 -9.74 7.47 15.67
C TRP A 56 -9.56 8.41 16.84
N THR A 57 -10.56 9.25 17.11
CA THR A 57 -10.46 10.36 18.05
C THR A 57 -11.16 10.03 19.37
N PHE A 58 -10.42 10.16 20.46
CA PHE A 58 -10.88 9.96 21.81
C PHE A 58 -10.47 11.18 22.64
N ASP A 59 -11.42 12.05 22.92
CA ASP A 59 -11.21 13.31 23.63
C ASP A 59 -10.17 14.22 22.91
N GLN A 60 -8.95 14.32 23.41
CA GLN A 60 -7.85 15.11 22.85
C GLN A 60 -6.75 14.26 22.20
N VAL A 61 -7.02 13.00 21.93
CA VAL A 61 -6.11 12.06 21.30
C VAL A 61 -6.72 11.57 20.00
N THR A 62 -5.92 11.49 18.93
CA THR A 62 -6.32 10.88 17.66
C THR A 62 -5.21 10.00 17.10
N LEU A 63 -5.59 9.07 16.21
CA LEU A 63 -4.66 8.26 15.43
C LEU A 63 -4.28 8.97 14.13
N LEU A 64 -3.09 8.68 13.61
CA LEU A 64 -2.57 9.23 12.37
C LEU A 64 -1.65 8.21 11.68
N GLY A 65 -1.66 8.18 10.34
CA GLY A 65 -0.80 7.30 9.55
C GLY A 65 -1.04 5.82 9.85
N ASP A 66 0.03 5.03 9.97
CA ASP A 66 -0.05 3.59 10.20
C ASP A 66 -0.74 3.21 11.52
N ALA A 67 -0.78 4.10 12.50
CA ALA A 67 -1.56 3.90 13.72
C ALA A 67 -3.07 3.92 13.45
N ALA A 68 -3.52 4.65 12.44
CA ALA A 68 -4.92 4.82 12.07
C ALA A 68 -5.35 3.85 10.97
N HIS A 69 -4.51 3.64 9.97
CA HIS A 69 -4.83 2.90 8.76
C HIS A 69 -3.64 2.10 8.21
N PRO A 70 -3.10 1.14 8.98
CA PRO A 70 -2.04 0.28 8.46
C PRO A 70 -2.58 -0.49 7.25
N MET A 71 -1.86 -0.44 6.14
CA MET A 71 -2.31 -0.98 4.87
C MET A 71 -1.22 -1.79 4.18
N TYR A 72 -1.61 -2.72 3.32
CA TYR A 72 -0.66 -3.40 2.45
C TYR A 72 0.11 -2.40 1.59
N PRO A 73 1.39 -2.66 1.30
CA PRO A 73 2.25 -1.76 0.50
C PRO A 73 1.86 -1.70 -0.99
N VAL A 74 0.77 -2.35 -1.37
CA VAL A 74 0.16 -2.30 -2.69
C VAL A 74 -0.17 -0.84 -3.04
N GLY A 75 0.22 -0.39 -4.22
CA GLY A 75 0.08 0.98 -4.66
C GLY A 75 1.02 1.98 -3.98
N SER A 76 1.92 1.52 -3.09
CA SER A 76 2.96 2.33 -2.42
C SER A 76 2.43 3.61 -1.77
N ASN A 77 1.25 3.57 -1.14
CA ASN A 77 0.49 4.77 -0.80
C ASN A 77 0.47 5.13 0.71
N GLY A 78 0.93 4.24 1.60
CA GLY A 78 0.86 4.45 3.05
C GLY A 78 1.50 5.75 3.52
N ALA A 79 2.76 6.00 3.12
CA ALA A 79 3.47 7.22 3.49
C ALA A 79 2.81 8.49 2.96
N SER A 80 2.29 8.46 1.72
CA SER A 80 1.56 9.59 1.13
C SER A 80 0.30 9.90 1.90
N GLN A 81 -0.45 8.89 2.34
CA GLN A 81 -1.65 9.09 3.15
C GLN A 81 -1.32 9.66 4.53
N ALA A 82 -0.22 9.24 5.16
CA ALA A 82 0.22 9.82 6.43
C ALA A 82 0.60 11.31 6.30
N ILE A 83 1.21 11.71 5.17
CA ILE A 83 1.50 13.12 4.88
C ILE A 83 0.19 13.92 4.70
N LEU A 84 -0.79 13.36 3.97
CA LEU A 84 -2.10 13.98 3.80
C LEU A 84 -2.86 14.10 5.12
N ASP A 85 -2.73 13.11 6.00
CA ASP A 85 -3.29 13.17 7.35
C ASP A 85 -2.71 14.34 8.14
N ALA A 86 -1.37 14.45 8.17
CA ALA A 86 -0.69 15.52 8.88
C ALA A 86 -1.09 16.91 8.34
N ARG A 87 -1.23 17.05 7.03
CA ARG A 87 -1.71 18.28 6.40
C ARG A 87 -3.16 18.59 6.77
N CYS A 88 -4.04 17.60 6.64
CA CYS A 88 -5.45 17.77 7.01
C CYS A 88 -5.60 18.16 8.47
N LEU A 89 -4.88 17.50 9.38
CA LEU A 89 -4.91 17.81 10.80
C LEU A 89 -4.45 19.26 11.09
N ALA A 90 -3.38 19.70 10.42
CA ALA A 90 -2.89 21.07 10.56
C ALA A 90 -3.92 22.11 10.08
N ASP A 91 -4.54 21.85 8.93
CA ASP A 91 -5.60 22.71 8.37
C ASP A 91 -6.82 22.75 9.29
N ARG A 92 -7.27 21.61 9.84
CA ARG A 92 -8.40 21.56 10.80
C ARG A 92 -8.10 22.29 12.09
N LEU A 93 -6.86 22.18 12.61
CA LEU A 93 -6.45 22.95 13.80
C LEU A 93 -6.51 24.46 13.57
N ALA A 94 -6.08 24.93 12.41
CA ALA A 94 -6.16 26.34 12.03
C ALA A 94 -7.64 26.80 11.87
N ASP A 95 -8.47 26.02 11.17
CA ASP A 95 -9.87 26.35 10.93
C ASP A 95 -10.72 26.41 12.21
N CYS A 96 -10.40 25.56 13.18
CA CYS A 96 -11.10 25.49 14.47
C CYS A 96 -10.53 26.46 15.54
N ASN A 97 -9.72 27.44 15.17
CA ASN A 97 -9.11 28.40 16.10
C ASN A 97 -8.39 27.73 17.29
N ASN A 98 -7.71 26.63 17.03
CA ASN A 98 -7.02 25.80 18.02
C ASN A 98 -7.94 25.12 19.05
N ASP A 99 -9.25 24.99 18.77
CA ASP A 99 -10.10 24.02 19.47
C ASP A 99 -9.70 22.61 19.05
N ALA A 100 -8.82 21.99 19.83
CA ALA A 100 -8.27 20.69 19.54
C ALA A 100 -9.34 19.63 19.35
N SER A 101 -10.34 19.57 20.23
CA SER A 101 -11.39 18.55 20.15
C SER A 101 -12.26 18.68 18.90
N ALA A 102 -12.55 19.90 18.47
CA ALA A 102 -13.28 20.13 17.23
C ALA A 102 -12.42 19.77 16.00
N ALA A 103 -11.15 20.17 16.01
CA ALA A 103 -10.20 19.89 14.92
C ALA A 103 -9.96 18.40 14.73
N LEU A 104 -9.76 17.63 15.82
CA LEU A 104 -9.55 16.19 15.74
C LEU A 104 -10.76 15.45 15.18
N ARG A 105 -11.98 15.84 15.57
CA ARG A 105 -13.21 15.27 15.00
C ARG A 105 -13.37 15.62 13.51
N ALA A 106 -13.05 16.85 13.13
CA ALA A 106 -13.13 17.27 11.73
C ALA A 106 -12.09 16.53 10.85
N TYR A 107 -10.87 16.36 11.36
CA TYR A 107 -9.83 15.55 10.74
C TYR A 107 -10.30 14.10 10.53
N GLU A 108 -10.78 13.44 11.58
CA GLU A 108 -11.30 12.07 11.51
C GLU A 108 -12.43 11.94 10.49
N ALA A 109 -13.40 12.85 10.52
CA ALA A 109 -14.56 12.82 9.62
C ALA A 109 -14.17 12.89 8.14
N GLU A 110 -13.04 13.54 7.82
CA GLU A 110 -12.51 13.62 6.46
C GLU A 110 -11.64 12.42 6.10
N ARG A 111 -10.68 12.08 6.98
CA ARG A 111 -9.62 11.12 6.64
C ARG A 111 -10.00 9.66 6.84
N LEU A 112 -10.77 9.32 7.87
CA LEU A 112 -11.15 7.95 8.16
C LEU A 112 -11.89 7.28 6.98
N PRO A 113 -12.94 7.85 6.38
CA PRO A 113 -13.61 7.22 5.25
C PRO A 113 -12.70 7.09 4.02
N ALA A 114 -11.87 8.10 3.74
CA ALA A 114 -10.97 8.11 2.59
C ALA A 114 -9.90 7.01 2.68
N THR A 115 -9.21 6.91 3.82
CA THR A 115 -8.17 5.89 4.01
C THR A 115 -8.74 4.49 4.18
N SER A 116 -9.93 4.36 4.78
CA SER A 116 -10.65 3.07 4.87
C SER A 116 -10.94 2.48 3.49
N GLU A 117 -11.29 3.31 2.52
CA GLU A 117 -11.52 2.86 1.15
C GLU A 117 -10.23 2.41 0.48
N ILE A 118 -9.11 3.11 0.72
CA ILE A 118 -7.80 2.71 0.21
C ILE A 118 -7.37 1.35 0.78
N VAL A 119 -7.54 1.13 2.09
CA VAL A 119 -7.25 -0.17 2.74
C VAL A 119 -8.03 -1.30 2.05
N ARG A 120 -9.33 -1.10 1.78
CA ARG A 120 -10.17 -2.11 1.10
C ARG A 120 -9.70 -2.36 -0.33
N GLN A 121 -9.35 -1.32 -1.07
CA GLN A 121 -8.87 -1.46 -2.45
C GLN A 121 -7.50 -2.13 -2.52
N ASN A 122 -6.60 -1.86 -1.57
CA ASN A 122 -5.30 -2.53 -1.50
C ASN A 122 -5.45 -4.05 -1.31
N ARG A 123 -6.43 -4.51 -0.52
CA ARG A 123 -6.77 -5.93 -0.39
C ARG A 123 -7.24 -6.56 -1.69
N GLY A 124 -7.83 -5.77 -2.57
CA GLY A 124 -8.24 -6.17 -3.92
C GLY A 124 -7.11 -6.11 -4.97
N GLY A 125 -5.85 -5.87 -4.56
CA GLY A 125 -4.69 -5.80 -5.45
C GLY A 125 -4.35 -4.40 -5.95
N GLY A 126 -5.13 -3.37 -5.62
CA GLY A 126 -4.83 -1.98 -5.99
C GLY A 126 -4.52 -1.78 -7.47
N PRO A 127 -3.55 -0.93 -7.84
CA PRO A 127 -3.14 -0.74 -9.23
C PRO A 127 -2.38 -1.93 -9.80
N GLU A 128 -1.78 -2.79 -8.97
CA GLU A 128 -1.06 -4.01 -9.35
C GLU A 128 -1.98 -5.10 -9.93
N ARG A 129 -3.30 -4.93 -9.84
CA ARG A 129 -4.28 -5.80 -10.56
C ARG A 129 -4.02 -5.91 -12.06
N VAL A 130 -3.31 -4.95 -12.66
CA VAL A 130 -2.89 -5.06 -14.06
C VAL A 130 -1.98 -6.27 -14.29
N ILE A 131 -1.13 -6.60 -13.30
CA ILE A 131 -0.24 -7.76 -13.36
C ILE A 131 -1.06 -9.05 -13.31
N ASP A 132 -2.01 -9.13 -12.38
CA ASP A 132 -2.90 -10.29 -12.25
C ASP A 132 -3.73 -10.51 -13.51
N LEU A 133 -4.26 -9.44 -14.08
CA LEU A 133 -5.04 -9.48 -15.32
C LEU A 133 -4.21 -10.02 -16.48
N VAL A 134 -2.98 -9.54 -16.65
CA VAL A 134 -2.08 -10.02 -17.71
C VAL A 134 -1.68 -11.47 -17.46
N ASN A 135 -1.31 -11.84 -16.25
CA ASN A 135 -0.92 -13.20 -15.89
C ASN A 135 -2.06 -14.22 -16.08
N GLN A 136 -3.30 -13.84 -15.79
CA GLN A 136 -4.48 -14.70 -16.03
C GLN A 136 -4.71 -14.96 -17.51
N ARG A 137 -4.45 -13.97 -18.37
CA ARG A 137 -4.67 -14.09 -19.83
C ARG A 137 -3.50 -14.75 -20.56
N ALA A 138 -2.30 -14.59 -20.05
CA ALA A 138 -1.08 -15.09 -20.66
C ALA A 138 -0.14 -15.75 -19.63
N PRO A 139 -0.56 -16.84 -18.97
CA PRO A 139 0.23 -17.49 -17.92
C PRO A 139 1.53 -18.12 -18.44
N ALA A 140 1.62 -18.36 -19.76
CA ALA A 140 2.82 -18.89 -20.41
C ALA A 140 3.78 -17.79 -20.94
N GLY A 141 3.48 -16.52 -20.67
CA GLY A 141 4.20 -15.37 -21.22
C GLY A 141 3.58 -14.82 -22.51
N PHE A 142 4.12 -13.75 -23.03
CA PHE A 142 3.64 -13.08 -24.25
C PHE A 142 4.79 -12.29 -24.90
N ASP A 143 4.67 -12.07 -26.20
CA ASP A 143 5.64 -11.26 -26.95
C ASP A 143 5.31 -9.76 -26.88
N ARG A 144 4.02 -9.43 -26.94
CA ARG A 144 3.53 -8.05 -26.95
C ARG A 144 2.36 -7.89 -25.99
N LEU A 145 2.44 -6.89 -25.12
CA LEU A 145 1.39 -6.61 -24.13
C LEU A 145 0.04 -6.25 -24.79
N GLU A 146 0.08 -5.56 -25.91
CA GLU A 146 -1.11 -5.10 -26.64
C GLU A 146 -1.96 -6.28 -27.14
N ASP A 147 -1.35 -7.46 -27.36
CA ASP A 147 -2.07 -8.67 -27.78
C ASP A 147 -2.85 -9.31 -26.62
N ILE A 148 -2.50 -8.96 -25.38
CA ILE A 148 -3.09 -9.53 -24.15
C ILE A 148 -4.14 -8.62 -23.55
N ALA A 149 -3.84 -7.31 -23.49
CA ALA A 149 -4.72 -6.31 -22.92
C ALA A 149 -4.52 -4.95 -23.60
N GLY A 150 -5.62 -4.27 -23.91
CA GLY A 150 -5.57 -2.94 -24.48
C GLY A 150 -5.06 -1.90 -23.48
N HIS A 151 -4.32 -0.91 -23.98
CA HIS A 151 -3.79 0.17 -23.15
C HIS A 151 -4.86 0.87 -22.30
N GLU A 152 -6.02 1.17 -22.91
CA GLU A 152 -7.14 1.82 -22.21
C GLU A 152 -7.70 0.97 -21.06
N GLU A 153 -7.73 -0.36 -21.22
CA GLU A 153 -8.18 -1.27 -20.17
C GLU A 153 -7.23 -1.27 -18.98
N LEU A 154 -5.93 -1.38 -19.23
CA LEU A 154 -4.91 -1.35 -18.18
C LEU A 154 -4.89 0.02 -17.47
N GLU A 155 -4.97 1.08 -18.25
CA GLU A 155 -5.01 2.45 -17.72
C GLU A 155 -6.27 2.70 -16.87
N ALA A 156 -7.41 2.13 -17.21
CA ALA A 156 -8.65 2.26 -16.43
C ALA A 156 -8.51 1.67 -15.02
N VAL A 157 -7.80 0.54 -14.88
CA VAL A 157 -7.50 -0.06 -13.58
C VAL A 157 -6.67 0.90 -12.71
N VAL A 158 -5.59 1.44 -13.28
CA VAL A 158 -4.69 2.35 -12.57
C VAL A 158 -5.38 3.68 -12.22
N ARG A 159 -6.11 4.27 -13.15
CA ARG A 159 -6.86 5.53 -12.92
C ARG A 159 -7.91 5.39 -11.83
N GLY A 160 -8.60 4.27 -11.76
CA GLY A 160 -9.57 3.99 -10.71
C GLY A 160 -8.94 4.10 -9.32
N TYR A 161 -7.79 3.47 -9.15
CA TYR A 161 -7.03 3.55 -7.90
C TYR A 161 -6.49 4.95 -7.62
N GLN A 162 -5.90 5.62 -8.60
CA GLN A 162 -5.38 6.98 -8.47
C GLN A 162 -6.43 7.95 -7.94
N LYS A 163 -7.66 7.85 -8.43
CA LYS A 163 -8.79 8.67 -7.97
C LYS A 163 -9.13 8.42 -6.49
N THR A 164 -9.20 7.16 -6.09
CA THR A 164 -9.47 6.80 -4.69
C THR A 164 -8.35 7.25 -3.77
N ALA A 165 -7.11 7.06 -4.18
CA ALA A 165 -5.93 7.42 -3.41
C ALA A 165 -5.62 8.93 -3.39
N GLY A 166 -6.32 9.73 -4.19
CA GLY A 166 -6.22 11.20 -4.18
C GLY A 166 -5.02 11.78 -4.90
N PHE A 167 -4.38 11.01 -5.79
CA PHE A 167 -3.25 11.49 -6.60
C PHE A 167 -3.53 11.52 -8.11
N ASP A 168 -4.80 11.53 -8.50
CA ASP A 168 -5.18 11.89 -9.86
C ASP A 168 -4.93 13.39 -10.12
N LYS A 169 -4.82 13.76 -11.41
CA LYS A 169 -4.48 15.13 -11.81
C LYS A 169 -5.40 16.21 -11.24
N ALA A 170 -6.67 15.91 -11.02
CA ALA A 170 -7.62 16.87 -10.48
C ALA A 170 -7.45 17.07 -8.98
N SER A 171 -7.07 16.00 -8.25
CA SER A 171 -6.82 16.04 -6.81
C SER A 171 -5.50 16.75 -6.45
N VAL A 172 -4.46 16.55 -7.26
CA VAL A 172 -3.11 17.12 -7.01
C VAL A 172 -3.01 18.60 -7.32
N ASN A 173 -3.84 19.13 -8.25
CA ASN A 173 -3.82 20.53 -8.68
C ASN A 173 -4.85 21.43 -7.97
N ARG A 174 -5.25 21.08 -6.76
CA ARG A 174 -6.15 21.89 -5.92
C ARG A 174 -5.43 22.83 -5.00
#